data_1236102db45a6b330bc8a22d8d2f6534
#
_entry.id   1236102db45a6b330bc8a22d8d2f6534
#
_cell.length_a   1.000
_cell.length_b   1.000
_cell.length_c   1.000
_cell.angle_alpha   90.00
_cell.angle_beta   90.00
_cell.angle_gamma   90.00
#
_symmetry.space_group_name_H-M   'P 1'
#
loop_
_entity.id
_entity.type
_entity.pdbx_description
1 polymer ?
#
loop_
_entity_poly.entity_id
_entity_poly.type
_entity_poly.pdbx_seq_one_letter_code
_entity_poly.pdbx_strand_id
1 'polypeptide(L)'
;MAPLFVPKDRKSLFRQFLTGMYDAVVITDPNGHILEINPRAEEYFGYAQDEVIDKPISFYIPGLAPEIVQRIRRGLEEDRHMMIDANGMSKGGKKFLCEVTVSIIDLMDPGDLVFTVRNVQRRRKQLVMLRSKENAFEIASGGLFCCDASGAITETNAEFRSMFELKDEEDARRHTFLDFMADDPLPEHFQKALAGEVTVTGLVAESDGDDQEEIEVILAPNRQGRKIVGVVGSVSKS
;
A
#
# COMPACT_ATOMS: atom_id res chain seq x y z
N MET A 1 2.76 37.50 17.08
CA MET A 1 2.45 36.37 17.97
C MET A 1 0.94 36.19 17.95
N ALA A 2 0.42 35.09 17.39
CA ALA A 2 -0.99 34.78 17.50
C ALA A 2 -1.32 34.44 18.96
N PRO A 3 -2.47 34.86 19.50
CA PRO A 3 -2.81 34.56 20.87
C PRO A 3 -2.96 33.05 21.06
N LEU A 4 -2.24 32.49 22.03
CA LEU A 4 -2.46 31.11 22.47
C LEU A 4 -3.92 30.99 22.92
N PHE A 5 -4.72 30.27 22.16
CA PHE A 5 -6.11 29.98 22.52
C PHE A 5 -6.09 29.00 23.69
N VAL A 6 -6.38 29.49 24.89
CA VAL A 6 -6.53 28.63 26.08
C VAL A 6 -8.01 28.22 26.16
N PRO A 7 -8.35 26.93 26.03
CA PRO A 7 -9.72 26.47 26.19
C PRO A 7 -10.26 26.84 27.55
N LYS A 8 -11.45 27.46 27.60
CA LYS A 8 -12.03 27.92 28.84
C LYS A 8 -12.57 26.80 29.75
N ASP A 9 -12.74 25.57 29.20
CA ASP A 9 -13.24 24.42 29.95
C ASP A 9 -12.74 23.08 29.33
N ARG A 10 -12.86 22.00 30.13
CA ARG A 10 -12.48 20.63 29.68
C ARG A 10 -13.24 20.16 28.46
N LYS A 11 -14.52 20.54 28.30
CA LYS A 11 -15.37 20.15 27.20
C LYS A 11 -14.92 20.77 25.88
N SER A 12 -14.48 22.02 25.91
CA SER A 12 -13.91 22.70 24.74
C SER A 12 -12.59 22.08 24.32
N LEU A 13 -11.70 21.76 25.26
CA LEU A 13 -10.43 21.09 24.99
C LEU A 13 -10.65 19.70 24.36
N PHE A 14 -11.55 18.92 24.90
CA PHE A 14 -11.92 17.61 24.40
C PHE A 14 -12.43 17.66 22.95
N ARG A 15 -13.36 18.57 22.66
CA ARG A 15 -13.86 18.73 21.27
C ARG A 15 -12.77 19.17 20.31
N GLN A 16 -11.88 20.07 20.72
CA GLN A 16 -10.74 20.46 19.88
C GLN A 16 -9.80 19.30 19.62
N PHE A 17 -9.55 18.46 20.62
CA PHE A 17 -8.75 17.25 20.47
C PHE A 17 -9.39 16.28 19.46
N LEU A 18 -10.69 15.98 19.60
CA LEU A 18 -11.43 15.14 18.66
C LEU A 18 -11.43 15.70 17.24
N THR A 19 -11.59 17.02 17.10
CA THR A 19 -11.56 17.69 15.77
C THR A 19 -10.20 17.59 15.09
N GLY A 20 -9.11 17.61 15.88
CA GLY A 20 -7.74 17.50 15.36
C GLY A 20 -7.31 16.07 14.99
N MET A 21 -8.10 15.05 15.31
CA MET A 21 -7.74 13.65 14.98
C MET A 21 -7.94 13.34 13.52
N TYR A 22 -6.95 12.67 12.92
CA TYR A 22 -6.99 12.25 11.51
C TYR A 22 -7.94 11.07 11.25
N ASP A 23 -8.03 10.15 12.22
CA ASP A 23 -8.90 8.98 12.13
C ASP A 23 -10.33 9.33 12.61
N ALA A 24 -11.30 8.59 12.11
CA ALA A 24 -12.67 8.70 12.62
C ALA A 24 -12.75 8.15 14.04
N VAL A 25 -13.34 8.91 14.94
CA VAL A 25 -13.52 8.53 16.34
C VAL A 25 -14.99 8.46 16.66
N VAL A 26 -15.39 7.35 17.28
CA VAL A 26 -16.73 7.12 17.78
C VAL A 26 -16.62 6.72 19.23
N ILE A 27 -17.30 7.44 20.13
CA ILE A 27 -17.37 7.11 21.55
C ILE A 27 -18.73 6.51 21.83
N THR A 28 -18.74 5.41 22.55
CA THR A 28 -19.98 4.72 22.92
C THR A 28 -20.05 4.49 24.43
N ASP A 29 -21.26 4.22 24.90
CA ASP A 29 -21.46 3.64 26.22
C ASP A 29 -20.85 2.22 26.31
N PRO A 30 -20.80 1.59 27.47
CA PRO A 30 -20.30 0.21 27.62
C PRO A 30 -21.09 -0.87 26.84
N ASN A 31 -22.28 -0.55 26.34
CA ASN A 31 -23.12 -1.45 25.54
C ASN A 31 -22.94 -1.23 24.03
N GLY A 32 -22.18 -0.19 23.65
CA GLY A 32 -21.90 0.13 22.26
C GLY A 32 -22.89 1.12 21.63
N HIS A 33 -23.70 1.86 22.40
CA HIS A 33 -24.51 2.95 21.87
C HIS A 33 -23.69 4.23 21.74
N ILE A 34 -23.80 4.88 20.60
CA ILE A 34 -23.00 6.05 20.23
C ILE A 34 -23.36 7.26 21.12
N LEU A 35 -22.37 7.82 21.78
CA LEU A 35 -22.48 9.02 22.63
C LEU A 35 -21.94 10.27 21.94
N GLU A 36 -20.80 10.12 21.21
CA GLU A 36 -20.12 11.24 20.56
C GLU A 36 -19.37 10.72 19.30
N ILE A 37 -19.25 11.56 18.29
CA ILE A 37 -18.41 11.29 17.12
C ILE A 37 -17.57 12.53 16.81
N ASN A 38 -16.45 12.36 16.11
CA ASN A 38 -15.68 13.48 15.61
C ASN A 38 -16.07 13.84 14.15
N PRO A 39 -15.70 15.03 13.65
CA PRO A 39 -16.00 15.44 12.25
C PRO A 39 -15.48 14.45 11.21
N ARG A 40 -14.40 13.75 11.52
CA ARG A 40 -13.86 12.73 10.62
C ARG A 40 -14.75 11.50 10.48
N ALA A 41 -15.47 11.13 11.54
CA ALA A 41 -16.49 10.08 11.49
C ALA A 41 -17.68 10.51 10.62
N GLU A 42 -18.12 11.78 10.72
CA GLU A 42 -19.16 12.32 9.85
C GLU A 42 -18.75 12.22 8.36
N GLU A 43 -17.50 12.59 8.03
CA GLU A 43 -16.97 12.47 6.66
C GLU A 43 -16.89 11.02 6.18
N TYR A 44 -16.45 10.07 7.02
CA TYR A 44 -16.25 8.66 6.63
C TYR A 44 -17.58 7.94 6.42
N PHE A 45 -18.51 8.16 7.33
CA PHE A 45 -19.79 7.44 7.33
C PHE A 45 -20.90 8.22 6.64
N GLY A 46 -20.77 9.55 6.51
CA GLY A 46 -21.73 10.42 5.80
C GLY A 46 -22.98 10.72 6.61
N TYR A 47 -22.93 10.58 7.93
CA TYR A 47 -24.02 10.93 8.85
C TYR A 47 -23.58 12.06 9.76
N ALA A 48 -24.46 13.00 10.03
CA ALA A 48 -24.25 14.00 11.06
C ALA A 48 -24.40 13.39 12.47
N GLN A 49 -23.80 14.02 13.46
CA GLN A 49 -23.79 13.50 14.83
C GLN A 49 -25.21 13.27 15.40
N ASP A 50 -26.13 14.19 15.15
CA ASP A 50 -27.54 14.10 15.60
C ASP A 50 -28.32 12.93 14.99
N GLU A 51 -27.89 12.43 13.85
CA GLU A 51 -28.50 11.26 13.17
C GLU A 51 -28.09 9.94 13.82
N VAL A 52 -27.02 9.90 14.60
CA VAL A 52 -26.37 8.64 15.05
C VAL A 52 -26.30 8.47 16.56
N ILE A 53 -26.51 9.51 17.34
CA ILE A 53 -26.58 9.40 18.82
C ILE A 53 -27.61 8.33 19.20
N ASP A 54 -27.29 7.56 20.23
CA ASP A 54 -28.06 6.42 20.76
C ASP A 54 -28.20 5.20 19.80
N LYS A 55 -27.65 5.28 18.58
CA LYS A 55 -27.59 4.09 17.71
C LYS A 55 -26.44 3.17 18.12
N PRO A 56 -26.59 1.85 17.92
CA PRO A 56 -25.50 0.92 18.20
C PRO A 56 -24.35 1.14 17.22
N ILE A 57 -23.11 0.87 17.65
CA ILE A 57 -21.90 0.96 16.79
C ILE A 57 -21.99 0.07 15.53
N SER A 58 -22.79 -1.00 15.59
CA SER A 58 -23.10 -1.87 14.44
C SER A 58 -23.80 -1.13 13.30
N PHE A 59 -24.36 0.06 13.57
CA PHE A 59 -24.89 0.95 12.54
C PHE A 59 -23.79 1.43 11.57
N TYR A 60 -22.60 1.69 12.08
CA TYR A 60 -21.42 2.05 11.31
C TYR A 60 -20.62 0.84 10.85
N ILE A 61 -20.50 -0.15 11.73
CA ILE A 61 -19.66 -1.33 11.51
C ILE A 61 -20.52 -2.57 11.79
N PRO A 62 -21.24 -3.10 10.79
CA PRO A 62 -22.22 -4.18 10.98
C PRO A 62 -21.68 -5.41 11.66
N GLY A 63 -20.36 -5.67 11.58
CA GLY A 63 -19.70 -6.76 12.29
C GLY A 63 -19.60 -6.59 13.81
N LEU A 64 -19.86 -5.38 14.34
CA LEU A 64 -19.81 -5.09 15.78
C LEU A 64 -21.21 -5.20 16.41
N ALA A 65 -21.82 -6.37 16.30
CA ALA A 65 -23.06 -6.69 17.01
C ALA A 65 -22.85 -6.59 18.54
N PRO A 66 -23.92 -6.37 19.34
CA PRO A 66 -23.81 -6.18 20.80
C PRO A 66 -22.99 -7.27 21.50
N GLU A 67 -23.15 -8.53 21.10
CA GLU A 67 -22.42 -9.67 21.67
C GLU A 67 -20.90 -9.56 21.42
N ILE A 68 -20.52 -9.05 20.24
CA ILE A 68 -19.11 -8.80 19.88
C ILE A 68 -18.54 -7.65 20.71
N VAL A 69 -19.28 -6.56 20.87
CA VAL A 69 -18.88 -5.43 21.72
C VAL A 69 -18.64 -5.90 23.15
N GLN A 70 -19.54 -6.71 23.72
CA GLN A 70 -19.35 -7.26 25.06
C GLN A 70 -18.15 -8.19 25.18
N ARG A 71 -17.82 -8.94 24.12
CA ARG A 71 -16.61 -9.78 24.08
C ARG A 71 -15.35 -8.94 24.01
N ILE A 72 -15.34 -7.88 23.17
CA ILE A 72 -14.24 -6.92 23.08
C ILE A 72 -14.01 -6.27 24.44
N ARG A 73 -15.07 -5.78 25.10
CA ARG A 73 -14.98 -5.15 26.42
C ARG A 73 -14.33 -6.04 27.47
N ARG A 74 -14.71 -7.33 27.51
CA ARG A 74 -14.07 -8.31 28.42
C ARG A 74 -12.58 -8.50 28.10
N GLY A 75 -12.20 -8.54 26.83
CA GLY A 75 -10.79 -8.63 26.43
C GLY A 75 -9.98 -7.38 26.81
N LEU A 76 -10.62 -6.20 26.85
CA LEU A 76 -9.97 -4.94 27.25
C LEU A 76 -9.73 -4.84 28.77
N GLU A 77 -10.25 -5.74 29.59
CA GLU A 77 -9.90 -5.84 31.01
C GLU A 77 -8.46 -6.34 31.20
N GLU A 78 -7.94 -7.13 30.25
CA GLU A 78 -6.58 -7.64 30.24
C GLU A 78 -5.64 -6.77 29.36
N ASP A 79 -6.15 -6.25 28.24
CA ASP A 79 -5.42 -5.46 27.25
C ASP A 79 -5.91 -4.01 27.23
N ARG A 80 -4.98 -3.06 27.09
CA ARG A 80 -5.34 -1.61 27.03
C ARG A 80 -6.10 -1.23 25.76
N HIS A 81 -5.94 -1.97 24.68
CA HIS A 81 -6.60 -1.75 23.39
C HIS A 81 -6.63 -3.03 22.58
N MET A 82 -7.65 -3.17 21.75
CA MET A 82 -7.78 -4.23 20.77
C MET A 82 -7.88 -3.64 19.37
N MET A 83 -7.23 -4.29 18.41
CA MET A 83 -7.31 -3.91 17.00
C MET A 83 -7.99 -5.02 16.21
N ILE A 84 -8.94 -4.67 15.35
CA ILE A 84 -9.69 -5.58 14.52
C ILE A 84 -9.83 -5.03 13.09
N ASP A 85 -9.78 -5.92 12.11
CA ASP A 85 -10.18 -5.63 10.73
C ASP A 85 -11.69 -5.73 10.59
N ALA A 86 -12.33 -4.72 10.01
CA ALA A 86 -13.78 -4.67 9.86
C ALA A 86 -14.20 -4.04 8.52
N ASN A 87 -15.49 -4.12 8.23
CA ASN A 87 -16.11 -3.37 7.14
C ASN A 87 -17.01 -2.27 7.72
N GLY A 88 -16.65 -1.02 7.45
CA GLY A 88 -17.52 0.12 7.68
C GLY A 88 -18.56 0.26 6.59
N MET A 89 -19.71 0.85 6.90
CA MET A 89 -20.80 1.13 5.95
C MET A 89 -21.21 2.59 6.04
N SER A 90 -21.12 3.30 4.92
CA SER A 90 -21.56 4.71 4.82
C SER A 90 -23.05 4.82 4.57
N LYS A 91 -23.63 6.02 4.77
CA LYS A 91 -25.04 6.38 4.52
C LYS A 91 -25.55 5.99 3.12
N GLY A 92 -24.65 6.03 2.13
CA GLY A 92 -24.97 5.58 0.76
C GLY A 92 -24.90 4.08 0.55
N GLY A 93 -24.77 3.27 1.61
CA GLY A 93 -24.65 1.80 1.53
C GLY A 93 -23.30 1.29 1.03
N LYS A 94 -22.32 2.18 0.81
CA LYS A 94 -20.99 1.80 0.36
C LYS A 94 -20.19 1.20 1.52
N LYS A 95 -19.72 -0.03 1.32
CA LYS A 95 -18.81 -0.71 2.25
C LYS A 95 -17.36 -0.29 1.98
N PHE A 96 -16.59 -0.15 3.04
CA PHE A 96 -15.14 0.10 2.97
C PHE A 96 -14.41 -0.67 4.05
N LEU A 97 -13.21 -1.13 3.73
CA LEU A 97 -12.32 -1.82 4.67
C LEU A 97 -11.74 -0.80 5.66
N CYS A 98 -11.82 -1.13 6.94
CA CYS A 98 -11.24 -0.33 8.01
C CYS A 98 -10.54 -1.19 9.05
N GLU A 99 -9.50 -0.61 9.66
CA GLU A 99 -8.94 -1.06 10.92
C GLU A 99 -9.66 -0.30 12.04
N VAL A 100 -10.09 -1.00 13.05
CA VAL A 100 -10.78 -0.45 14.21
C VAL A 100 -9.97 -0.76 15.45
N THR A 101 -9.51 0.28 16.13
CA THR A 101 -8.91 0.13 17.45
C THR A 101 -9.95 0.50 18.50
N VAL A 102 -10.12 -0.36 19.49
CA VAL A 102 -11.05 -0.16 20.60
C VAL A 102 -10.26 -0.07 21.89
N SER A 103 -10.61 0.90 22.73
CA SER A 103 -10.08 1.06 24.09
C SER A 103 -11.17 1.49 25.07
N ILE A 104 -10.96 1.22 26.36
CA ILE A 104 -11.81 1.76 27.42
C ILE A 104 -11.31 3.14 27.77
N ILE A 105 -12.23 4.06 28.01
CA ILE A 105 -11.94 5.42 28.47
C ILE A 105 -12.95 5.82 29.55
N ASP A 106 -12.45 6.45 30.59
CA ASP A 106 -13.28 7.02 31.67
C ASP A 106 -13.42 8.52 31.43
N LEU A 107 -14.17 8.89 30.40
CA LEU A 107 -14.26 10.28 29.98
C LEU A 107 -15.59 10.94 30.35
N MET A 108 -16.70 10.30 29.99
CA MET A 108 -18.05 10.74 30.32
C MET A 108 -18.57 9.90 31.47
N ASP A 109 -18.56 8.59 31.30
CA ASP A 109 -18.90 7.60 32.34
C ASP A 109 -17.82 6.52 32.42
N PRO A 110 -17.69 5.83 33.59
CA PRO A 110 -16.73 4.73 33.70
C PRO A 110 -17.04 3.59 32.74
N GLY A 111 -16.04 3.19 31.95
CA GLY A 111 -16.13 2.05 31.03
C GLY A 111 -16.68 2.38 29.63
N ASP A 112 -16.77 3.66 29.29
CA ASP A 112 -17.05 4.08 27.91
C ASP A 112 -16.01 3.50 26.94
N LEU A 113 -16.44 3.22 25.70
CA LEU A 113 -15.57 2.66 24.67
C LEU A 113 -15.25 3.72 23.60
N VAL A 114 -13.98 3.82 23.24
CA VAL A 114 -13.52 4.62 22.11
C VAL A 114 -13.16 3.69 20.94
N PHE A 115 -13.84 3.87 19.82
CA PHE A 115 -13.56 3.24 18.55
C PHE A 115 -12.83 4.24 17.67
N THR A 116 -11.57 3.95 17.35
CA THR A 116 -10.82 4.70 16.33
C THR A 116 -10.86 3.92 15.04
N VAL A 117 -11.45 4.50 14.01
CA VAL A 117 -11.68 3.84 12.71
C VAL A 117 -10.81 4.45 11.64
N ARG A 118 -9.92 3.65 11.07
CA ARG A 118 -9.03 4.03 9.97
C ARG A 118 -9.45 3.36 8.67
N ASN A 119 -9.73 4.15 7.65
CA ASN A 119 -10.01 3.62 6.32
C ASN A 119 -8.70 3.16 5.66
N VAL A 120 -8.55 1.86 5.46
CA VAL A 120 -7.34 1.25 4.85
C VAL A 120 -7.56 0.78 3.40
N GLN A 121 -8.73 1.05 2.83
CA GLN A 121 -9.10 0.56 1.50
C GLN A 121 -8.11 1.00 0.41
N ARG A 122 -7.68 2.27 0.41
CA ARG A 122 -6.72 2.80 -0.56
C ARG A 122 -5.37 2.11 -0.44
N ARG A 123 -4.85 2.00 0.79
CA ARG A 123 -3.56 1.35 1.08
C ARG A 123 -3.58 -0.11 0.68
N ARG A 124 -4.63 -0.86 1.04
CA ARG A 124 -4.75 -2.28 0.63
C ARG A 124 -4.86 -2.46 -0.88
N LYS A 125 -5.62 -1.61 -1.58
CA LYS A 125 -5.68 -1.63 -3.05
C LYS A 125 -4.31 -1.40 -3.68
N GLN A 126 -3.53 -0.45 -3.16
CA GLN A 126 -2.18 -0.18 -3.65
C GLN A 126 -1.26 -1.39 -3.43
N LEU A 127 -1.29 -2.02 -2.25
CA LEU A 127 -0.51 -3.22 -1.97
C LEU A 127 -0.89 -4.41 -2.85
N VAL A 128 -2.18 -4.66 -3.08
CA VAL A 128 -2.65 -5.72 -3.98
C VAL A 128 -2.18 -5.45 -5.41
N MET A 129 -2.29 -4.21 -5.88
CA MET A 129 -1.82 -3.81 -7.21
C MET A 129 -0.31 -3.97 -7.36
N LEU A 130 0.47 -3.62 -6.34
CA LEU A 130 1.92 -3.80 -6.33
C LEU A 130 2.28 -5.28 -6.44
N ARG A 131 1.72 -6.12 -5.56
CA ARG A 131 1.94 -7.59 -5.59
C ARG A 131 1.53 -8.20 -6.93
N SER A 132 0.43 -7.73 -7.53
CA SER A 132 0.02 -8.22 -8.86
C SER A 132 1.03 -7.87 -9.95
N LYS A 133 1.65 -6.69 -9.86
CA LYS A 133 2.73 -6.29 -10.79
C LYS A 133 4.01 -7.10 -10.57
N GLU A 134 4.40 -7.31 -9.32
CA GLU A 134 5.54 -8.16 -8.95
C GLU A 134 5.34 -9.59 -9.47
N ASN A 135 4.16 -10.18 -9.24
CA ASN A 135 3.84 -11.50 -9.76
C ASN A 135 3.86 -11.54 -11.30
N ALA A 136 3.28 -10.54 -11.97
CA ALA A 136 3.30 -10.49 -13.44
C ALA A 136 4.71 -10.35 -14.01
N PHE A 137 5.58 -9.59 -13.35
CA PHE A 137 6.99 -9.46 -13.68
C PHE A 137 7.71 -10.81 -13.54
N GLU A 138 7.48 -11.51 -12.41
CA GLU A 138 8.16 -12.76 -12.09
C GLU A 138 7.76 -13.93 -13.00
N ILE A 139 6.49 -14.00 -13.46
CA ILE A 139 5.99 -15.09 -14.33
C ILE A 139 6.01 -14.76 -15.81
N ALA A 140 6.57 -13.62 -16.22
CA ALA A 140 6.67 -13.27 -17.65
C ALA A 140 7.51 -14.31 -18.40
N SER A 141 7.11 -14.64 -19.62
CA SER A 141 7.77 -15.65 -20.47
C SER A 141 9.10 -15.19 -21.09
N GLY A 142 9.44 -13.90 -20.96
CA GLY A 142 10.74 -13.35 -21.35
C GLY A 142 11.58 -12.97 -20.14
N GLY A 143 12.90 -12.95 -20.29
CA GLY A 143 13.81 -12.43 -19.28
C GLY A 143 13.62 -10.93 -19.12
N LEU A 144 13.13 -10.48 -17.95
CA LEU A 144 12.94 -9.06 -17.64
C LEU A 144 13.98 -8.61 -16.64
N PHE A 145 14.50 -7.39 -16.83
CA PHE A 145 15.43 -6.76 -15.91
C PHE A 145 15.22 -5.24 -15.81
N CYS A 146 15.62 -4.71 -14.67
CA CYS A 146 15.77 -3.27 -14.45
C CYS A 146 17.23 -3.00 -14.10
N CYS A 147 17.75 -1.89 -14.59
CA CYS A 147 19.06 -1.38 -14.19
C CYS A 147 19.01 0.11 -13.93
N ASP A 148 19.99 0.61 -13.21
CA ASP A 148 20.18 2.04 -12.98
C ASP A 148 20.84 2.72 -14.19
N ALA A 149 21.12 4.03 -14.08
CA ALA A 149 21.73 4.80 -15.16
C ALA A 149 23.20 4.40 -15.47
N SER A 150 23.85 3.64 -14.61
CA SER A 150 25.18 3.07 -14.84
C SER A 150 25.13 1.70 -15.53
N GLY A 151 23.94 1.10 -15.64
CA GLY A 151 23.72 -0.25 -16.14
C GLY A 151 23.76 -1.33 -15.05
N ALA A 152 23.97 -0.98 -13.78
CA ALA A 152 23.96 -1.93 -12.69
C ALA A 152 22.55 -2.51 -12.48
N ILE A 153 22.42 -3.83 -12.47
CA ILE A 153 21.14 -4.52 -12.33
C ILE A 153 20.55 -4.24 -10.94
N THR A 154 19.29 -3.84 -10.93
CA THR A 154 18.54 -3.55 -9.70
C THR A 154 17.46 -4.58 -9.43
N GLU A 155 16.87 -5.18 -10.48
CA GLU A 155 15.77 -6.13 -10.38
C GLU A 155 15.77 -7.06 -11.60
N THR A 156 15.44 -8.35 -11.40
CA THR A 156 15.33 -9.36 -12.47
C THR A 156 14.18 -10.31 -12.18
N ASN A 157 13.53 -10.85 -13.21
CA ASN A 157 12.57 -11.93 -13.04
C ASN A 157 13.25 -13.31 -13.09
N ALA A 158 12.47 -14.37 -12.78
CA ALA A 158 12.97 -15.75 -12.77
C ALA A 158 13.53 -16.18 -14.13
N GLU A 159 12.87 -15.78 -15.24
CA GLU A 159 13.29 -16.14 -16.58
C GLU A 159 14.65 -15.51 -16.95
N PHE A 160 14.87 -14.23 -16.62
CA PHE A 160 16.16 -13.58 -16.80
C PHE A 160 17.27 -14.32 -16.04
N ARG A 161 17.01 -14.64 -14.76
CA ARG A 161 17.98 -15.38 -13.93
C ARG A 161 18.27 -16.78 -14.51
N SER A 162 17.25 -17.44 -15.04
CA SER A 162 17.41 -18.75 -15.70
C SER A 162 18.21 -18.65 -16.99
N MET A 163 17.94 -17.64 -17.84
CA MET A 163 18.67 -17.42 -19.11
C MET A 163 20.17 -17.20 -18.92
N PHE A 164 20.55 -16.52 -17.84
CA PHE A 164 21.94 -16.14 -17.57
C PHE A 164 22.56 -16.92 -16.41
N GLU A 165 21.96 -18.05 -16.03
CA GLU A 165 22.45 -18.97 -14.99
C GLU A 165 22.75 -18.30 -13.64
N LEU A 166 21.98 -17.27 -13.28
CA LEU A 166 22.15 -16.54 -12.05
C LEU A 166 21.47 -17.27 -10.90
N LYS A 167 22.15 -17.34 -9.78
CA LYS A 167 21.70 -18.10 -8.60
C LYS A 167 20.45 -17.50 -7.96
N ASP A 168 20.44 -16.21 -7.79
CA ASP A 168 19.37 -15.45 -7.16
C ASP A 168 19.47 -13.97 -7.56
N GLU A 169 18.56 -13.14 -7.03
CA GLU A 169 18.54 -11.71 -7.32
C GLU A 169 19.72 -10.95 -6.72
N GLU A 170 20.29 -11.42 -5.61
CA GLU A 170 21.48 -10.83 -5.01
C GLU A 170 22.73 -11.05 -5.90
N ASP A 171 22.79 -12.20 -6.52
CA ASP A 171 23.83 -12.52 -7.51
C ASP A 171 23.67 -11.62 -8.75
N ALA A 172 22.45 -11.47 -9.28
CA ALA A 172 22.16 -10.58 -10.40
C ALA A 172 22.61 -9.13 -10.15
N ARG A 173 22.39 -8.60 -8.95
CA ARG A 173 22.77 -7.22 -8.55
C ARG A 173 24.27 -6.96 -8.49
N ARG A 174 25.12 -7.99 -8.58
CA ARG A 174 26.57 -7.84 -8.65
C ARG A 174 27.08 -7.55 -10.06
N HIS A 175 26.18 -7.62 -11.03
CA HIS A 175 26.46 -7.48 -12.45
C HIS A 175 25.87 -6.20 -13.04
N THR A 176 26.43 -5.79 -14.15
CA THR A 176 25.75 -4.88 -15.08
C THR A 176 25.07 -5.69 -16.17
N PHE A 177 24.03 -5.15 -16.78
CA PHE A 177 23.38 -5.86 -17.89
C PHE A 177 24.32 -6.06 -19.09
N LEU A 178 25.33 -5.20 -19.25
CA LEU A 178 26.35 -5.33 -20.30
C LEU A 178 27.32 -6.49 -20.06
N ASP A 179 27.42 -7.02 -18.83
CA ASP A 179 28.24 -8.20 -18.56
C ASP A 179 27.68 -9.46 -19.24
N PHE A 180 26.37 -9.47 -19.51
CA PHE A 180 25.69 -10.57 -20.16
C PHE A 180 25.48 -10.34 -21.67
N MET A 181 25.55 -9.11 -22.12
CA MET A 181 25.18 -8.68 -23.46
C MET A 181 26.11 -7.54 -23.90
N ALA A 182 27.42 -7.82 -23.97
CA ALA A 182 28.44 -6.80 -24.27
C ALA A 182 28.55 -6.44 -25.75
N ASP A 183 27.83 -7.16 -26.63
CA ASP A 183 27.98 -7.01 -28.06
C ASP A 183 27.40 -5.69 -28.61
N ASP A 184 28.10 -5.11 -29.58
CA ASP A 184 27.63 -3.97 -30.38
C ASP A 184 26.36 -4.41 -31.17
N PRO A 185 25.20 -3.70 -31.08
CA PRO A 185 25.04 -2.26 -30.82
C PRO A 185 24.43 -1.91 -29.45
N LEU A 186 24.43 -2.81 -28.48
CA LEU A 186 23.68 -2.67 -27.25
C LEU A 186 24.04 -1.43 -26.37
N PRO A 187 25.35 -1.05 -26.25
CA PRO A 187 25.71 0.18 -25.51
C PRO A 187 25.07 1.43 -26.09
N GLU A 188 24.94 1.54 -27.41
CA GLU A 188 24.26 2.66 -28.08
C GLU A 188 22.77 2.68 -27.79
N HIS A 189 22.10 1.51 -27.85
CA HIS A 189 20.68 1.35 -27.53
C HIS A 189 20.38 1.69 -26.05
N PHE A 190 21.29 1.36 -25.15
CA PHE A 190 21.18 1.75 -23.75
C PHE A 190 21.23 3.27 -23.56
N GLN A 191 22.14 3.96 -24.25
CA GLN A 191 22.22 5.42 -24.19
C GLN A 191 20.96 6.08 -24.77
N LYS A 192 20.39 5.54 -25.85
CA LYS A 192 19.12 6.00 -26.41
C LYS A 192 17.96 5.80 -25.41
N ALA A 193 17.93 4.67 -24.69
CA ALA A 193 16.94 4.44 -23.65
C ALA A 193 17.08 5.42 -22.48
N LEU A 194 18.30 5.75 -22.06
CA LEU A 194 18.57 6.80 -21.07
C LEU A 194 18.19 8.21 -21.57
N ALA A 195 18.23 8.43 -22.90
CA ALA A 195 17.74 9.68 -23.51
C ALA A 195 16.21 9.73 -23.61
N GLY A 196 15.52 8.63 -23.35
CA GLY A 196 14.06 8.57 -23.30
C GLY A 196 13.38 7.82 -24.44
N GLU A 197 14.13 7.15 -25.29
CA GLU A 197 13.64 6.37 -26.42
C GLU A 197 13.43 4.90 -26.03
N VAL A 198 12.49 4.23 -26.71
CA VAL A 198 12.36 2.78 -26.65
C VAL A 198 13.11 2.21 -27.83
N THR A 199 13.99 1.26 -27.58
CA THR A 199 14.83 0.65 -28.61
C THR A 199 14.66 -0.85 -28.64
N VAL A 200 14.76 -1.44 -29.82
CA VAL A 200 14.73 -2.88 -30.10
C VAL A 200 15.96 -3.26 -30.89
N THR A 201 16.64 -4.30 -30.47
CA THR A 201 17.80 -4.84 -31.19
C THR A 201 17.79 -6.36 -31.13
N GLY A 202 18.20 -7.00 -32.20
CA GLY A 202 18.48 -8.43 -32.27
C GLY A 202 19.96 -8.68 -31.98
N LEU A 203 20.24 -9.69 -31.16
CA LEU A 203 21.59 -10.21 -30.91
C LEU A 203 21.64 -11.68 -31.38
N VAL A 204 22.78 -12.12 -31.85
CA VAL A 204 23.01 -13.53 -32.18
C VAL A 204 23.88 -14.10 -31.06
N ALA A 205 23.33 -14.97 -30.22
CA ALA A 205 24.11 -15.68 -29.21
C ALA A 205 24.79 -16.91 -29.89
N GLU A 206 26.09 -17.05 -29.71
CA GLU A 206 26.80 -18.29 -30.05
C GLU A 206 26.43 -19.35 -29.00
N SER A 207 25.69 -20.37 -29.39
CA SER A 207 25.46 -21.57 -28.60
C SER A 207 26.57 -22.59 -28.86
N ASP A 208 26.89 -23.44 -27.90
CA ASP A 208 27.88 -24.54 -28.01
C ASP A 208 27.50 -25.60 -29.04
N GLY A 209 26.81 -25.26 -30.11
CA GLY A 209 26.39 -26.06 -31.25
C GLY A 209 26.17 -25.19 -32.48
N ASP A 210 26.01 -25.83 -33.63
CA ASP A 210 25.84 -25.17 -34.97
C ASP A 210 24.52 -24.33 -35.08
N ASP A 211 23.73 -24.21 -33.99
CA ASP A 211 22.48 -23.43 -33.96
C ASP A 211 22.74 -22.05 -33.37
N GLN A 212 22.62 -21.01 -34.20
CA GLN A 212 22.60 -19.63 -33.77
C GLN A 212 21.24 -19.32 -33.14
N GLU A 213 21.20 -19.02 -31.84
CA GLU A 213 19.98 -18.52 -31.21
C GLU A 213 19.88 -16.99 -31.40
N GLU A 214 18.80 -16.57 -32.05
CA GLU A 214 18.48 -15.14 -32.19
C GLU A 214 17.80 -14.65 -30.91
N ILE A 215 18.38 -13.63 -30.26
CA ILE A 215 17.86 -13.03 -29.06
C ILE A 215 17.37 -11.62 -29.39
N GLU A 216 16.12 -11.32 -29.08
CA GLU A 216 15.60 -9.96 -29.15
C GLU A 216 15.73 -9.27 -27.81
N VAL A 217 16.30 -8.06 -27.82
CA VAL A 217 16.41 -7.21 -26.63
C VAL A 217 15.65 -5.91 -26.86
N ILE A 218 14.73 -5.61 -25.94
CA ILE A 218 13.99 -4.34 -25.92
C ILE A 218 14.45 -3.56 -24.71
N LEU A 219 14.86 -2.31 -24.91
CA LEU A 219 15.23 -1.39 -23.83
C LEU A 219 14.29 -0.19 -23.81
N ALA A 220 13.80 0.15 -22.63
CA ALA A 220 12.90 1.28 -22.40
C ALA A 220 13.35 2.12 -21.20
N PRO A 221 13.11 3.44 -21.19
CA PRO A 221 13.47 4.29 -20.07
C PRO A 221 12.68 3.95 -18.81
N ASN A 222 13.37 3.66 -17.72
CA ASN A 222 12.78 3.54 -16.39
C ASN A 222 12.59 4.93 -15.80
N ARG A 223 11.32 5.33 -15.56
CA ARG A 223 10.96 6.68 -15.13
C ARG A 223 10.43 6.73 -13.71
N GLN A 224 10.97 7.64 -12.90
CA GLN A 224 10.39 8.05 -11.63
C GLN A 224 9.85 9.48 -11.76
N GLY A 225 8.56 9.60 -11.98
CA GLY A 225 7.93 10.86 -12.36
C GLY A 225 8.42 11.35 -13.73
N ARG A 226 9.09 12.51 -13.78
CA ARG A 226 9.67 13.07 -15.01
C ARG A 226 11.15 12.70 -15.22
N LYS A 227 11.79 12.12 -14.21
CA LYS A 227 13.22 11.79 -14.24
C LYS A 227 13.41 10.36 -14.73
N ILE A 228 14.34 10.12 -15.65
CA ILE A 228 14.81 8.79 -16.01
C ILE A 228 15.84 8.39 -14.96
N VAL A 229 15.61 7.23 -14.31
CA VAL A 229 16.45 6.71 -13.23
C VAL A 229 17.26 5.49 -13.67
N GLY A 230 17.01 4.97 -14.86
CA GLY A 230 17.67 3.81 -15.41
C GLY A 230 16.92 3.29 -16.64
N VAL A 231 17.05 2.00 -16.91
CA VAL A 231 16.44 1.31 -18.04
C VAL A 231 15.69 0.06 -17.55
N VAL A 232 14.60 -0.26 -18.20
CA VAL A 232 13.91 -1.55 -18.11
C VAL A 232 14.17 -2.27 -19.40
N GLY A 233 14.58 -3.53 -19.34
CA GLY A 233 14.84 -4.35 -20.52
C GLY A 233 14.05 -5.66 -20.51
N SER A 234 13.76 -6.16 -21.69
CA SER A 234 13.31 -7.54 -21.92
C SER A 234 14.22 -8.25 -22.88
N VAL A 235 14.44 -9.53 -22.61
CA VAL A 235 15.21 -10.46 -23.41
C VAL A 235 14.31 -11.63 -23.76
N SER A 236 14.18 -11.94 -25.04
CA SER A 236 13.42 -13.09 -25.52
C SER A 236 14.18 -13.85 -26.60
N LYS A 237 14.07 -15.17 -26.58
CA LYS A 237 14.56 -16.02 -27.70
C LYS A 237 13.50 -15.95 -28.80
N SER A 238 13.97 -15.73 -30.03
CA SER A 238 13.15 -15.77 -31.26
C SER A 238 12.79 -17.18 -31.68
#